data_fcb451eebbef5341c6f89461d9c9dbc0
#
_entry.id   fcb451eebbef5341c6f89461d9c9dbc0
#
_cell.length_a   1.000
_cell.length_b   1.000
_cell.length_c   1.000
_cell.angle_alpha   90.00
_cell.angle_beta   90.00
_cell.angle_gamma   90.00
#
_symmetry.space_group_name_H-M   'P 1'
#
loop_
_entity.id
_entity.type
_entity.pdbx_description
1 polymer ?
#
loop_
_entity_poly.entity_id
_entity_poly.type
_entity_poly.pdbx_seq_one_letter_code
_entity_poly.pdbx_strand_id
1 'polypeptide(L)'
;MKRYLMLLCLLFTSFVVSSQTTTPDSLKSALQKATSERSRLEILTNLMDISRNDDILVNAKQLYQEALKANDNYYKEAALTEILRCYINTDQTDSANTYIAKAEQELKGEARASLVSFMKMIQDTRVIFYTSGEPRKKVLMNCLFKLEEPDKLSPYEKIACNYILGMAVSNSIMEENMLKEDFKQGREYFDNVLAEAEKLPLRYAYNFLPNTYFMLCAYASNPQERGQYATRYLNTILGYSNIPEMRKRPYAVNKRQLLSAYSNLAISAEAIGKDLATSYYRKFMNLLKAYPESASAAPEYELYYTSSNYYLGIKDYKKFIEFSDSLINFSKQIPLYKEHVIAYVSAKAAAYDSLRMYKEAYETSKEYAVLLDTLRMQELRKKMENLEIEKGANELVIEKRSLELELQKSKKENYLYIS
;
A
#
# COMPACT_ATOMS: atom_id res chain seq x y z
N MET A 1 1.98 55.14 12.27
CA MET A 1 1.38 54.07 11.45
C MET A 1 2.08 53.87 10.09
N LYS A 2 2.40 54.87 9.30
CA LYS A 2 3.07 54.70 7.97
C LYS A 2 4.46 54.02 8.02
N ARG A 3 5.27 54.24 9.07
CA ARG A 3 6.59 53.59 9.21
C ARG A 3 6.54 52.08 9.55
N TYR A 4 5.50 51.63 10.25
CA TYR A 4 5.32 50.19 10.54
C TYR A 4 4.79 49.39 9.35
N LEU A 5 4.01 50.05 8.47
CA LEU A 5 3.53 49.39 7.24
C LEU A 5 4.69 49.15 6.26
N MET A 6 5.67 50.08 6.22
CA MET A 6 6.85 49.98 5.34
C MET A 6 7.83 48.88 5.82
N LEU A 7 7.96 48.69 7.15
CA LEU A 7 8.75 47.56 7.73
C LEU A 7 8.08 46.22 7.50
N LEU A 8 6.74 46.14 7.57
CA LEU A 8 6.00 44.92 7.26
C LEU A 8 6.12 44.53 5.79
N CYS A 9 6.08 45.50 4.87
CA CYS A 9 6.30 45.25 3.44
C CYS A 9 7.73 44.80 3.13
N LEU A 10 8.75 45.28 3.86
CA LEU A 10 10.15 44.87 3.70
C LEU A 10 10.40 43.45 4.29
N LEU A 11 9.62 43.02 5.27
CA LEU A 11 9.68 41.65 5.79
C LEU A 11 8.95 40.63 4.89
N PHE A 12 7.99 41.09 4.07
CA PHE A 12 7.31 40.21 3.10
C PHE A 12 8.04 40.12 1.76
N THR A 13 8.94 41.04 1.41
CA THR A 13 9.72 40.99 0.17
C THR A 13 10.99 40.15 0.25
N SER A 14 11.39 39.70 1.45
CA SER A 14 12.56 38.83 1.62
C SER A 14 12.23 37.31 1.64
N PHE A 15 10.99 36.92 1.42
CA PHE A 15 10.56 35.51 1.28
C PHE A 15 10.02 35.15 -0.11
N VAL A 16 10.36 35.93 -1.13
CA VAL A 16 10.43 35.36 -2.48
C VAL A 16 11.81 34.69 -2.59
N VAL A 17 11.99 33.62 -1.83
CA VAL A 17 12.89 32.56 -2.24
C VAL A 17 12.35 32.11 -3.59
N SER A 18 13.05 32.52 -4.67
CA SER A 18 12.85 31.92 -5.97
C SER A 18 12.97 30.41 -5.71
N SER A 19 11.86 29.72 -5.73
CA SER A 19 11.84 28.26 -5.84
C SER A 19 12.38 27.97 -7.23
N GLN A 20 13.70 28.04 -7.39
CA GLN A 20 14.36 27.34 -8.47
C GLN A 20 13.93 25.90 -8.28
N THR A 21 13.04 25.46 -9.17
CA THR A 21 12.60 24.06 -9.18
C THR A 21 13.87 23.25 -9.37
N THR A 22 14.32 22.61 -8.30
CA THR A 22 15.51 21.78 -8.33
C THR A 22 15.24 20.65 -9.32
N THR A 23 15.95 20.66 -10.42
CA THR A 23 15.84 19.66 -11.49
C THR A 23 16.93 18.62 -11.36
N PRO A 24 16.74 17.39 -11.88
CA PRO A 24 17.81 16.41 -11.94
C PRO A 24 19.10 16.96 -12.57
N ASP A 25 18.98 17.77 -13.62
CA ASP A 25 20.15 18.35 -14.31
C ASP A 25 20.89 19.39 -13.46
N SER A 26 20.17 20.17 -12.67
CA SER A 26 20.81 21.12 -11.74
C SER A 26 21.60 20.39 -10.65
N LEU A 27 21.08 19.25 -10.13
CA LEU A 27 21.78 18.43 -9.17
C LEU A 27 22.97 17.68 -9.80
N LYS A 28 22.84 17.16 -11.02
CA LYS A 28 23.97 16.55 -11.76
C LYS A 28 25.10 17.56 -11.95
N SER A 29 24.79 18.79 -12.33
CA SER A 29 25.79 19.86 -12.44
C SER A 29 26.42 20.21 -11.09
N ALA A 30 25.64 20.27 -10.02
CA ALA A 30 26.16 20.48 -8.66
C ALA A 30 27.06 19.34 -8.19
N LEU A 31 26.73 18.09 -8.54
CA LEU A 31 27.52 16.91 -8.21
C LEU A 31 28.93 16.95 -8.84
N GLN A 32 29.02 17.42 -10.10
CA GLN A 32 30.32 17.59 -10.78
C GLN A 32 31.21 18.64 -10.11
N LYS A 33 30.63 19.63 -9.46
CA LYS A 33 31.33 20.72 -8.79
C LYS A 33 31.61 20.45 -7.31
N ALA A 34 31.01 19.39 -6.75
CA ALA A 34 31.12 19.05 -5.34
C ALA A 34 32.54 18.54 -5.00
N THR A 35 33.22 19.23 -4.09
CA THR A 35 34.60 18.92 -3.66
C THR A 35 34.65 18.14 -2.36
N SER A 36 33.62 18.24 -1.51
CA SER A 36 33.58 17.49 -0.25
C SER A 36 32.75 16.21 -0.39
N GLU A 37 33.20 15.15 0.26
CA GLU A 37 32.52 13.84 0.33
C GLU A 37 31.08 14.00 0.84
N ARG A 38 30.89 14.75 1.93
CA ARG A 38 29.57 15.02 2.49
C ARG A 38 28.63 15.72 1.52
N SER A 39 29.11 16.73 0.80
CA SER A 39 28.31 17.44 -0.20
C SER A 39 27.90 16.50 -1.34
N ARG A 40 28.79 15.61 -1.77
CA ARG A 40 28.49 14.58 -2.79
C ARG A 40 27.39 13.64 -2.33
N LEU A 41 27.46 13.14 -1.08
CA LEU A 41 26.44 12.26 -0.51
C LEU A 41 25.06 12.94 -0.41
N GLU A 42 25.03 14.20 0.05
CA GLU A 42 23.79 14.99 0.14
C GLU A 42 23.15 15.24 -1.26
N ILE A 43 23.97 15.60 -2.26
CA ILE A 43 23.50 15.83 -3.62
C ILE A 43 23.00 14.52 -4.27
N LEU A 44 23.74 13.41 -4.12
CA LEU A 44 23.35 12.11 -4.65
C LEU A 44 22.05 11.62 -4.02
N THR A 45 21.87 11.84 -2.72
CA THR A 45 20.62 11.49 -2.02
C THR A 45 19.44 12.28 -2.58
N ASN A 46 19.60 13.60 -2.75
CA ASN A 46 18.56 14.44 -3.34
C ASN A 46 18.29 14.05 -4.80
N LEU A 47 19.33 13.73 -5.57
CA LEU A 47 19.20 13.27 -6.94
C LEU A 47 18.41 11.95 -7.02
N MET A 48 18.72 10.99 -6.13
CA MET A 48 17.96 9.74 -6.01
C MET A 48 16.48 10.01 -5.66
N ASP A 49 16.21 10.89 -4.69
CA ASP A 49 14.86 11.19 -4.22
C ASP A 49 13.97 11.88 -5.29
N ILE A 50 14.55 12.66 -6.22
CA ILE A 50 13.80 13.31 -7.31
C ILE A 50 13.80 12.51 -8.62
N SER A 51 14.60 11.45 -8.71
CA SER A 51 14.71 10.61 -9.91
C SER A 51 13.44 9.80 -10.16
N ARG A 52 13.29 9.32 -11.39
CA ARG A 52 12.15 8.52 -11.84
C ARG A 52 12.66 7.24 -12.52
N ASN A 53 11.85 6.21 -12.47
CA ASN A 53 12.10 4.94 -13.18
C ASN A 53 13.51 4.39 -12.91
N ASP A 54 14.21 4.00 -13.95
CA ASP A 54 15.53 3.36 -13.87
C ASP A 54 16.62 4.27 -13.29
N ASP A 55 16.47 5.59 -13.41
CA ASP A 55 17.42 6.56 -12.83
C ASP A 55 17.49 6.47 -11.30
N ILE A 56 16.41 6.07 -10.63
CA ILE A 56 16.42 5.85 -9.17
C ILE A 56 17.47 4.80 -8.82
N LEU A 57 17.44 3.65 -9.49
CA LEU A 57 18.36 2.55 -9.23
C LEU A 57 19.81 2.93 -9.51
N VAL A 58 20.05 3.65 -10.60
CA VAL A 58 21.40 4.13 -10.97
C VAL A 58 21.95 5.06 -9.88
N ASN A 59 21.17 6.07 -9.50
CA ASN A 59 21.59 7.06 -8.49
C ASN A 59 21.73 6.42 -7.09
N ALA A 60 20.84 5.48 -6.73
CA ALA A 60 20.93 4.75 -5.47
C ALA A 60 22.20 3.88 -5.39
N LYS A 61 22.56 3.19 -6.49
CA LYS A 61 23.82 2.43 -6.54
C LYS A 61 25.05 3.33 -6.43
N GLN A 62 25.01 4.51 -7.09
CA GLN A 62 26.11 5.46 -6.96
C GLN A 62 26.23 5.99 -5.53
N LEU A 63 25.10 6.37 -4.90
CA LEU A 63 25.06 6.78 -3.50
C LEU A 63 25.62 5.70 -2.58
N TYR A 64 25.24 4.44 -2.81
CA TYR A 64 25.74 3.31 -2.03
C TYR A 64 27.27 3.18 -2.10
N GLN A 65 27.86 3.29 -3.29
CA GLN A 65 29.30 3.21 -3.47
C GLN A 65 30.05 4.36 -2.78
N GLU A 66 29.54 5.58 -2.87
CA GLU A 66 30.13 6.73 -2.18
C GLU A 66 29.97 6.61 -0.65
N ALA A 67 28.81 6.14 -0.18
CA ALA A 67 28.55 5.91 1.24
C ALA A 67 29.41 4.78 1.85
N LEU A 68 29.78 3.76 1.06
CA LEU A 68 30.74 2.74 1.48
C LEU A 68 32.12 3.33 1.69
N LYS A 69 32.62 4.19 0.77
CA LYS A 69 33.91 4.86 0.89
C LYS A 69 33.94 5.77 2.11
N ALA A 70 32.88 6.54 2.33
CA ALA A 70 32.70 7.45 3.46
C ALA A 70 32.48 6.71 4.81
N ASN A 71 32.20 5.43 4.76
CA ASN A 71 31.74 4.63 5.90
C ASN A 71 30.53 5.25 6.64
N ASP A 72 29.63 5.90 5.90
CA ASP A 72 28.45 6.57 6.44
C ASP A 72 27.23 5.65 6.40
N ASN A 73 26.81 5.18 7.57
CA ASN A 73 25.69 4.23 7.72
C ASN A 73 24.32 4.82 7.31
N TYR A 74 24.13 6.15 7.48
CA TYR A 74 22.87 6.79 7.11
C TYR A 74 22.65 6.75 5.59
N TYR A 75 23.65 7.11 4.81
CA TYR A 75 23.55 7.10 3.35
C TYR A 75 23.60 5.68 2.79
N LYS A 76 24.30 4.74 3.44
CA LYS A 76 24.21 3.29 3.10
C LYS A 76 22.79 2.76 3.25
N GLU A 77 22.14 3.03 4.40
CA GLU A 77 20.76 2.63 4.65
C GLU A 77 19.78 3.24 3.61
N ALA A 78 19.91 4.55 3.35
CA ALA A 78 19.08 5.24 2.37
C ALA A 78 19.22 4.64 0.96
N ALA A 79 20.43 4.40 0.52
CA ALA A 79 20.71 3.81 -0.78
C ALA A 79 20.21 2.36 -0.89
N LEU A 80 20.48 1.53 0.12
CA LEU A 80 20.01 0.14 0.17
C LEU A 80 18.48 0.05 0.15
N THR A 81 17.80 0.95 0.84
CA THR A 81 16.32 1.02 0.83
C THR A 81 15.78 1.20 -0.60
N GLU A 82 16.34 2.14 -1.37
CA GLU A 82 15.87 2.41 -2.73
C GLU A 82 16.28 1.30 -3.71
N ILE A 83 17.50 0.77 -3.62
CA ILE A 83 17.97 -0.36 -4.45
C ILE A 83 17.05 -1.56 -4.25
N LEU A 84 16.77 -1.92 -3.00
CA LEU A 84 15.91 -3.06 -2.67
C LEU A 84 14.48 -2.84 -3.16
N ARG A 85 13.94 -1.63 -2.98
CA ARG A 85 12.61 -1.28 -3.50
C ARG A 85 12.52 -1.41 -5.02
N CYS A 86 13.53 -0.93 -5.74
CA CYS A 86 13.58 -1.07 -7.21
C CYS A 86 13.58 -2.54 -7.62
N TYR A 87 14.44 -3.37 -7.04
CA TYR A 87 14.52 -4.78 -7.42
C TYR A 87 13.27 -5.58 -7.06
N ILE A 88 12.68 -5.33 -5.89
CA ILE A 88 11.43 -6.00 -5.50
C ILE A 88 10.29 -5.57 -6.43
N ASN A 89 10.18 -4.29 -6.76
CA ASN A 89 9.12 -3.80 -7.65
C ASN A 89 9.23 -4.29 -9.09
N THR A 90 10.43 -4.66 -9.54
CA THR A 90 10.70 -5.20 -10.88
C THR A 90 10.86 -6.73 -10.92
N ASP A 91 10.44 -7.43 -9.86
CA ASP A 91 10.52 -8.91 -9.72
C ASP A 91 11.93 -9.51 -9.87
N GLN A 92 12.98 -8.72 -9.64
CA GLN A 92 14.36 -9.18 -9.69
C GLN A 92 14.76 -9.80 -8.34
N THR A 93 14.15 -10.94 -8.00
CA THR A 93 14.27 -11.60 -6.69
C THR A 93 15.71 -11.93 -6.30
N ASP A 94 16.52 -12.43 -7.22
CA ASP A 94 17.94 -12.78 -6.94
C ASP A 94 18.77 -11.54 -6.60
N SER A 95 18.55 -10.45 -7.34
CA SER A 95 19.19 -9.16 -7.05
C SER A 95 18.73 -8.61 -5.69
N ALA A 96 17.45 -8.69 -5.39
CA ALA A 96 16.89 -8.27 -4.09
C ALA A 96 17.52 -9.08 -2.95
N ASN A 97 17.60 -10.41 -3.06
CA ASN A 97 18.21 -11.28 -2.06
C ASN A 97 19.70 -10.94 -1.84
N THR A 98 20.42 -10.65 -2.91
CA THR A 98 21.83 -10.23 -2.84
C THR A 98 21.99 -8.94 -2.02
N TYR A 99 21.10 -7.95 -2.23
CA TYR A 99 21.18 -6.69 -1.49
C TYR A 99 20.60 -6.78 -0.08
N ILE A 100 19.65 -7.70 0.20
CA ILE A 100 19.25 -8.03 1.57
C ILE A 100 20.45 -8.59 2.35
N ALA A 101 21.19 -9.54 1.77
CA ALA A 101 22.39 -10.08 2.40
C ALA A 101 23.47 -9.00 2.67
N LYS A 102 23.64 -8.04 1.76
CA LYS A 102 24.50 -6.87 2.00
C LYS A 102 23.99 -6.01 3.15
N ALA A 103 22.69 -5.73 3.23
CA ALA A 103 22.11 -4.97 4.33
C ALA A 103 22.32 -5.70 5.68
N GLU A 104 22.19 -7.03 5.71
CA GLU A 104 22.47 -7.85 6.89
C GLU A 104 23.93 -7.78 7.36
N GLN A 105 24.86 -7.66 6.42
CA GLN A 105 26.31 -7.60 6.73
C GLN A 105 26.78 -6.19 7.12
N GLU A 106 26.28 -5.17 6.44
CA GLU A 106 26.84 -3.82 6.51
C GLU A 106 26.10 -2.90 7.49
N LEU A 107 24.80 -3.10 7.70
CA LEU A 107 24.02 -2.35 8.67
C LEU A 107 24.07 -3.01 10.04
N LYS A 108 23.86 -2.21 11.10
CA LYS A 108 23.87 -2.67 12.50
C LYS A 108 22.65 -2.17 13.25
N GLY A 109 22.33 -2.84 14.36
CA GLY A 109 21.28 -2.44 15.28
C GLY A 109 19.89 -2.32 14.60
N GLU A 110 19.15 -1.31 14.98
CA GLU A 110 17.77 -1.10 14.51
C GLU A 110 17.67 -0.80 13.01
N ALA A 111 18.65 -0.12 12.41
CA ALA A 111 18.67 0.15 10.97
C ALA A 111 18.67 -1.15 10.16
N ARG A 112 19.49 -2.14 10.56
CA ARG A 112 19.49 -3.47 9.95
C ARG A 112 18.18 -4.20 10.19
N ALA A 113 17.73 -4.27 11.44
CA ALA A 113 16.53 -5.01 11.81
C ALA A 113 15.27 -4.47 11.08
N SER A 114 15.09 -3.15 11.06
CA SER A 114 14.00 -2.49 10.37
C SER A 114 14.03 -2.74 8.85
N LEU A 115 15.15 -2.44 8.19
CA LEU A 115 15.25 -2.55 6.73
C LEU A 115 15.09 -3.99 6.25
N VAL A 116 15.78 -4.94 6.87
CA VAL A 116 15.74 -6.35 6.47
C VAL A 116 14.35 -6.94 6.68
N SER A 117 13.73 -6.70 7.84
CA SER A 117 12.37 -7.19 8.12
C SER A 117 11.35 -6.57 7.17
N PHE A 118 11.45 -5.27 6.88
CA PHE A 118 10.58 -4.58 5.94
C PHE A 118 10.69 -5.16 4.52
N MET A 119 11.90 -5.38 4.03
CA MET A 119 12.10 -5.89 2.67
C MET A 119 11.65 -7.34 2.53
N LYS A 120 11.91 -8.18 3.51
CA LYS A 120 11.38 -9.55 3.56
C LYS A 120 9.84 -9.54 3.62
N MET A 121 9.26 -8.66 4.43
CA MET A 121 7.81 -8.47 4.49
C MET A 121 7.21 -8.12 3.11
N ILE A 122 7.83 -7.21 2.35
CA ILE A 122 7.34 -6.86 1.01
C ILE A 122 7.46 -8.05 0.06
N GLN A 123 8.57 -8.79 0.08
CA GLN A 123 8.76 -9.99 -0.75
C GLN A 123 7.69 -11.05 -0.42
N ASP A 124 7.48 -11.35 0.85
CA ASP A 124 6.49 -12.33 1.30
C ASP A 124 5.06 -11.88 0.97
N THR A 125 4.77 -10.59 1.11
CA THR A 125 3.47 -10.02 0.69
C THR A 125 3.24 -10.21 -0.82
N ARG A 126 4.27 -10.04 -1.66
CA ARG A 126 4.16 -10.34 -3.10
C ARG A 126 3.86 -11.80 -3.37
N VAL A 127 4.50 -12.73 -2.65
CA VAL A 127 4.17 -14.16 -2.74
C VAL A 127 2.68 -14.39 -2.43
N ILE A 128 2.13 -13.74 -1.39
CA ILE A 128 0.71 -13.82 -1.05
C ILE A 128 -0.20 -13.38 -2.19
N PHE A 129 0.16 -12.30 -2.89
CA PHE A 129 -0.69 -11.71 -3.94
C PHE A 129 -0.55 -12.37 -5.32
N TYR A 130 0.65 -12.84 -5.67
CA TYR A 130 0.96 -13.26 -7.04
C TYR A 130 1.21 -14.76 -7.18
N THR A 131 1.14 -15.53 -6.08
CA THR A 131 1.28 -16.99 -6.15
C THR A 131 0.12 -17.68 -5.43
N SER A 132 -0.07 -18.95 -5.74
CA SER A 132 -1.04 -19.84 -5.09
C SER A 132 -0.35 -21.14 -4.65
N GLY A 133 -1.07 -21.98 -3.91
CA GLY A 133 -0.59 -23.30 -3.50
C GLY A 133 0.57 -23.25 -2.49
N GLU A 134 1.56 -24.11 -2.66
CA GLU A 134 2.64 -24.34 -1.70
C GLU A 134 3.49 -23.09 -1.35
N PRO A 135 3.89 -22.21 -2.29
CA PRO A 135 4.67 -21.02 -1.93
C PRO A 135 3.93 -20.10 -0.97
N ARG A 136 2.64 -19.81 -1.25
CA ARG A 136 1.77 -19.00 -0.39
C ARG A 136 1.59 -19.64 0.97
N LYS A 137 1.27 -20.93 0.99
CA LYS A 137 1.07 -21.70 2.24
C LYS A 137 2.33 -21.68 3.12
N LYS A 138 3.51 -21.86 2.53
CA LYS A 138 4.78 -21.82 3.25
C LYS A 138 5.03 -20.47 3.95
N VAL A 139 4.75 -19.35 3.29
CA VAL A 139 4.88 -18.01 3.88
C VAL A 139 3.93 -17.87 5.07
N LEU A 140 2.65 -18.24 4.90
CA LEU A 140 1.64 -18.12 5.96
C LEU A 140 1.98 -18.97 7.17
N MET A 141 2.32 -20.24 6.95
CA MET A 141 2.70 -21.16 8.03
C MET A 141 3.95 -20.68 8.78
N ASN A 142 4.95 -20.14 8.07
CA ASN A 142 6.13 -19.56 8.70
C ASN A 142 5.77 -18.37 9.61
N CYS A 143 4.87 -17.48 9.18
CA CYS A 143 4.41 -16.37 10.02
C CYS A 143 3.64 -16.86 11.25
N LEU A 144 2.72 -17.82 11.08
CA LEU A 144 1.94 -18.39 12.18
C LEU A 144 2.84 -19.07 13.22
N PHE A 145 3.74 -19.98 12.81
CA PHE A 145 4.68 -20.65 13.71
C PHE A 145 5.59 -19.67 14.46
N LYS A 146 6.06 -18.63 13.81
CA LYS A 146 6.83 -17.59 14.48
C LYS A 146 6.02 -16.88 15.57
N LEU A 147 4.76 -16.57 15.31
CA LEU A 147 3.89 -15.89 16.27
C LEU A 147 3.40 -16.80 17.43
N GLU A 148 3.58 -18.13 17.36
CA GLU A 148 3.38 -19.03 18.50
C GLU A 148 4.40 -18.78 19.63
N GLU A 149 5.60 -18.28 19.29
CA GLU A 149 6.65 -17.95 20.26
C GLU A 149 7.06 -16.46 20.15
N PRO A 150 6.15 -15.52 20.44
CA PRO A 150 6.36 -14.09 20.15
C PRO A 150 7.54 -13.49 20.92
N ASP A 151 7.90 -14.06 22.08
CA ASP A 151 9.03 -13.55 22.89
C ASP A 151 10.41 -13.82 22.25
N LYS A 152 10.49 -14.74 21.29
CA LYS A 152 11.71 -15.01 20.52
C LYS A 152 11.88 -14.06 19.32
N LEU A 153 10.84 -13.29 18.97
CA LEU A 153 10.86 -12.39 17.83
C LEU A 153 11.27 -10.97 18.23
N SER A 154 12.05 -10.35 17.36
CA SER A 154 12.22 -8.90 17.41
C SER A 154 10.89 -8.17 17.13
N PRO A 155 10.69 -6.94 17.59
CA PRO A 155 9.50 -6.15 17.27
C PRO A 155 9.27 -6.04 15.76
N TYR A 156 10.33 -5.91 14.96
CA TYR A 156 10.27 -5.82 13.50
C TYR A 156 9.75 -7.10 12.83
N GLU A 157 10.12 -8.28 13.36
CA GLU A 157 9.62 -9.56 12.87
C GLU A 157 8.17 -9.78 13.25
N LYS A 158 7.75 -9.38 14.46
CA LYS A 158 6.34 -9.41 14.89
C LYS A 158 5.48 -8.56 13.95
N ILE A 159 5.93 -7.33 13.67
CA ILE A 159 5.29 -6.42 12.73
C ILE A 159 5.17 -7.07 11.34
N ALA A 160 6.26 -7.62 10.81
CA ALA A 160 6.27 -8.23 9.49
C ALA A 160 5.31 -9.42 9.38
N CYS A 161 5.31 -10.34 10.36
CA CYS A 161 4.41 -11.49 10.38
C CYS A 161 2.93 -11.06 10.45
N ASN A 162 2.59 -10.15 11.35
CA ASN A 162 1.21 -9.66 11.46
C ASN A 162 0.77 -8.93 10.18
N TYR A 163 1.64 -8.11 9.57
CA TYR A 163 1.33 -7.43 8.31
C TYR A 163 1.04 -8.41 7.17
N ILE A 164 1.89 -9.45 7.01
CA ILE A 164 1.73 -10.49 5.99
C ILE A 164 0.40 -11.24 6.19
N LEU A 165 0.05 -11.61 7.42
CA LEU A 165 -1.21 -12.29 7.73
C LEU A 165 -2.42 -11.38 7.46
N GLY A 166 -2.36 -10.11 7.85
CA GLY A 166 -3.39 -9.12 7.53
C GLY A 166 -3.58 -8.95 6.02
N MET A 167 -2.50 -8.89 5.25
CA MET A 167 -2.55 -8.82 3.78
C MET A 167 -3.10 -10.10 3.15
N ALA A 168 -2.82 -11.26 3.73
CA ALA A 168 -3.37 -12.53 3.25
C ALA A 168 -4.89 -12.60 3.42
N VAL A 169 -5.40 -12.16 4.57
CA VAL A 169 -6.85 -12.04 4.80
C VAL A 169 -7.46 -11.04 3.82
N SER A 170 -6.81 -9.88 3.61
CA SER A 170 -7.28 -8.86 2.64
C SER A 170 -7.39 -9.43 1.22
N ASN A 171 -6.39 -10.20 0.79
CA ASN A 171 -6.39 -10.81 -0.54
C ASN A 171 -7.50 -11.87 -0.68
N SER A 172 -7.71 -12.69 0.34
CA SER A 172 -8.80 -13.68 0.36
C SER A 172 -10.17 -13.02 0.30
N ILE A 173 -10.35 -11.88 0.99
CA ILE A 173 -11.59 -11.09 0.91
C ILE A 173 -11.86 -10.61 -0.53
N MET A 174 -10.82 -10.18 -1.26
CA MET A 174 -10.94 -9.76 -2.66
C MET A 174 -11.25 -10.93 -3.61
N GLU A 175 -10.75 -12.14 -3.30
CA GLU A 175 -10.94 -13.32 -4.14
C GLU A 175 -12.27 -14.06 -3.90
N GLU A 176 -12.81 -14.05 -2.68
CA GLU A 176 -13.85 -15.01 -2.25
C GLU A 176 -15.12 -14.39 -1.64
N ASN A 177 -15.31 -13.06 -1.63
CA ASN A 177 -16.45 -12.42 -0.95
C ASN A 177 -16.62 -12.89 0.50
N MET A 178 -15.58 -12.79 1.30
CA MET A 178 -15.55 -13.32 2.66
C MET A 178 -16.48 -12.57 3.62
N LEU A 179 -16.96 -13.28 4.64
CA LEU A 179 -17.91 -12.80 5.63
C LEU A 179 -17.29 -11.69 6.52
N LYS A 180 -18.14 -10.89 7.19
CA LYS A 180 -17.72 -9.80 8.11
C LYS A 180 -16.73 -10.22 9.21
N GLU A 181 -16.68 -11.49 9.56
CA GLU A 181 -15.74 -12.04 10.55
C GLU A 181 -14.29 -12.01 10.06
N ASP A 182 -14.09 -12.22 8.76
CA ASP A 182 -12.74 -12.19 8.17
C ASP A 182 -12.18 -10.76 8.14
N PHE A 183 -13.06 -9.77 7.92
CA PHE A 183 -12.69 -8.37 8.08
C PHE A 183 -12.18 -8.06 9.49
N LYS A 184 -12.81 -8.62 10.52
CA LYS A 184 -12.38 -8.44 11.91
C LYS A 184 -10.99 -9.02 12.13
N GLN A 185 -10.74 -10.24 11.66
CA GLN A 185 -9.44 -10.90 11.80
C GLN A 185 -8.33 -10.15 11.06
N GLY A 186 -8.57 -9.73 9.81
CA GLY A 186 -7.61 -8.94 9.04
C GLY A 186 -7.24 -7.64 9.75
N ARG A 187 -8.23 -6.97 10.32
CA ARG A 187 -8.05 -5.76 11.11
C ARG A 187 -7.21 -6.01 12.37
N GLU A 188 -7.48 -7.07 13.13
CA GLU A 188 -6.72 -7.42 14.34
C GLU A 188 -5.22 -7.57 14.06
N TYR A 189 -4.85 -8.16 12.93
CA TYR A 189 -3.45 -8.23 12.51
C TYR A 189 -2.83 -6.84 12.30
N PHE A 190 -3.53 -5.91 11.63
CA PHE A 190 -3.02 -4.55 11.45
C PHE A 190 -3.01 -3.73 12.74
N ASP A 191 -3.95 -3.95 13.65
CA ASP A 191 -3.92 -3.34 15.00
C ASP A 191 -2.69 -3.84 15.78
N ASN A 192 -2.33 -5.12 15.67
CA ASN A 192 -1.11 -5.68 16.26
C ASN A 192 0.17 -5.05 15.64
N VAL A 193 0.17 -4.80 14.33
CA VAL A 193 1.26 -4.04 13.68
C VAL A 193 1.42 -2.67 14.31
N LEU A 194 0.32 -1.91 14.50
CA LEU A 194 0.38 -0.59 15.12
C LEU A 194 0.89 -0.67 16.56
N ALA A 195 0.36 -1.59 17.36
CA ALA A 195 0.73 -1.77 18.75
C ALA A 195 2.24 -1.99 18.96
N GLU A 196 2.90 -2.68 18.01
CA GLU A 196 4.35 -2.88 18.04
C GLU A 196 5.10 -1.70 17.39
N ALA A 197 4.64 -1.19 16.24
CA ALA A 197 5.34 -0.14 15.50
C ALA A 197 5.34 1.21 16.25
N GLU A 198 4.29 1.53 17.00
CA GLU A 198 4.19 2.79 17.79
C GLU A 198 5.18 2.83 18.98
N LYS A 199 5.74 1.68 19.39
CA LYS A 199 6.80 1.61 20.41
C LYS A 199 8.18 1.91 19.85
N LEU A 200 8.35 1.89 18.56
CA LEU A 200 9.63 2.06 17.88
C LEU A 200 9.92 3.54 17.58
N PRO A 201 11.20 3.94 17.47
CA PRO A 201 11.55 5.25 16.96
C PRO A 201 10.92 5.47 15.57
N LEU A 202 10.27 6.62 15.35
CA LEU A 202 9.54 6.92 14.12
C LEU A 202 10.38 6.72 12.85
N ARG A 203 11.68 6.98 12.90
CA ARG A 203 12.60 6.73 11.79
C ARG A 203 12.50 5.30 11.25
N TYR A 204 12.42 4.32 12.12
CA TYR A 204 12.36 2.90 11.76
C TYR A 204 10.93 2.37 11.62
N ALA A 205 10.02 2.86 12.43
CA ALA A 205 8.59 2.55 12.35
C ALA A 205 7.95 3.03 11.03
N TYR A 206 8.52 4.08 10.42
CA TYR A 206 8.00 4.66 9.17
C TYR A 206 7.99 3.66 7.99
N ASN A 207 8.84 2.66 7.99
CA ASN A 207 8.81 1.62 6.98
C ASN A 207 7.49 0.83 6.99
N PHE A 208 6.80 0.74 8.12
CA PHE A 208 5.60 -0.08 8.33
C PHE A 208 4.32 0.75 8.48
N LEU A 209 4.37 1.83 9.24
CA LEU A 209 3.19 2.62 9.65
C LEU A 209 2.35 3.17 8.49
N PRO A 210 2.91 3.79 7.44
CA PRO A 210 2.12 4.36 6.36
C PRO A 210 1.24 3.33 5.64
N ASN A 211 1.80 2.16 5.33
CA ASN A 211 1.06 1.08 4.67
C ASN A 211 -0.01 0.49 5.59
N THR A 212 0.30 0.36 6.88
CA THR A 212 -0.65 -0.14 7.89
C THR A 212 -1.84 0.82 8.05
N TYR A 213 -1.60 2.12 8.18
CA TYR A 213 -2.69 3.09 8.24
C TYR A 213 -3.52 3.13 6.96
N PHE A 214 -2.88 2.99 5.80
CA PHE A 214 -3.61 2.86 4.53
C PHE A 214 -4.58 1.67 4.56
N MET A 215 -4.13 0.50 4.99
CA MET A 215 -4.97 -0.68 5.12
C MET A 215 -6.09 -0.48 6.15
N LEU A 216 -5.79 0.09 7.30
CA LEU A 216 -6.80 0.38 8.33
C LEU A 216 -7.84 1.41 7.87
N CYS A 217 -7.50 2.37 7.02
CA CYS A 217 -8.48 3.23 6.37
C CYS A 217 -9.47 2.44 5.50
N ALA A 218 -8.99 1.39 4.80
CA ALA A 218 -9.84 0.50 4.01
C ALA A 218 -10.72 -0.41 4.90
N TYR A 219 -10.19 -0.85 6.04
CA TYR A 219 -10.92 -1.68 7.02
C TYR A 219 -11.81 -0.89 7.98
N ALA A 220 -11.82 0.43 7.93
CA ALA A 220 -12.61 1.25 8.82
C ALA A 220 -14.10 0.94 8.68
N SER A 221 -14.75 0.64 9.80
CA SER A 221 -16.16 0.25 9.85
C SER A 221 -17.12 1.44 9.69
N ASN A 222 -16.62 2.65 9.87
CA ASN A 222 -17.39 3.89 9.75
C ASN A 222 -16.49 5.08 9.37
N PRO A 223 -17.08 6.20 8.90
CA PRO A 223 -16.33 7.40 8.51
C PRO A 223 -15.47 8.00 9.61
N GLN A 224 -15.91 7.97 10.89
CA GLN A 224 -15.17 8.50 12.03
C GLN A 224 -13.84 7.76 12.20
N GLU A 225 -13.90 6.46 12.20
CA GLU A 225 -12.71 5.62 12.32
C GLU A 225 -11.74 5.83 11.16
N ARG A 226 -12.25 5.87 9.93
CA ARG A 226 -11.43 6.19 8.75
C ARG A 226 -10.73 7.53 8.91
N GLY A 227 -11.45 8.56 9.34
CA GLY A 227 -10.89 9.89 9.59
C GLY A 227 -9.78 9.89 10.64
N GLN A 228 -9.90 9.10 11.70
CA GLN A 228 -8.87 8.92 12.72
C GLN A 228 -7.60 8.28 12.14
N TYR A 229 -7.73 7.17 11.42
CA TYR A 229 -6.58 6.50 10.78
C TYR A 229 -5.94 7.38 9.71
N ALA A 230 -6.73 8.07 8.88
CA ALA A 230 -6.21 8.99 7.87
C ALA A 230 -5.45 10.17 8.49
N THR A 231 -5.91 10.68 9.63
CA THR A 231 -5.21 11.73 10.39
C THR A 231 -3.89 11.23 10.95
N ARG A 232 -3.86 10.04 11.55
CA ARG A 232 -2.62 9.41 12.03
C ARG A 232 -1.67 9.12 10.88
N TYR A 233 -2.19 8.68 9.73
CA TYR A 233 -1.41 8.45 8.51
C TYR A 233 -0.68 9.73 8.07
N LEU A 234 -1.42 10.84 7.92
CA LEU A 234 -0.82 12.11 7.54
C LEU A 234 0.20 12.59 8.58
N ASN A 235 -0.15 12.51 9.88
CA ASN A 235 0.76 12.91 10.96
C ASN A 235 2.05 12.09 10.98
N THR A 236 1.98 10.80 10.67
CA THR A 236 3.16 9.93 10.54
C THR A 236 4.07 10.41 9.41
N ILE A 237 3.51 10.73 8.23
CA ILE A 237 4.28 11.24 7.09
C ILE A 237 4.94 12.59 7.44
N LEU A 238 4.18 13.51 8.00
CA LEU A 238 4.68 14.83 8.38
C LEU A 238 5.69 14.76 9.54
N GLY A 239 5.44 13.89 10.53
CA GLY A 239 6.36 13.65 11.64
C GLY A 239 7.70 13.11 11.14
N TYR A 240 7.67 12.14 10.23
CA TYR A 240 8.88 11.59 9.61
C TYR A 240 9.67 12.66 8.86
N SER A 241 9.02 13.49 8.06
CA SER A 241 9.70 14.57 7.34
C SER A 241 10.35 15.63 8.26
N ASN A 242 9.91 15.69 9.53
CA ASN A 242 10.45 16.59 10.54
C ASN A 242 11.61 16.02 11.35
N ILE A 243 11.97 14.76 11.19
CA ILE A 243 13.15 14.17 11.81
C ILE A 243 14.40 14.90 11.30
N PRO A 244 15.39 15.24 12.15
CA PRO A 244 16.55 16.06 11.76
C PRO A 244 17.28 15.55 10.53
N GLU A 245 17.45 14.23 10.39
CA GLU A 245 18.09 13.59 9.25
C GLU A 245 17.24 13.76 7.98
N MET A 246 15.90 13.67 8.09
CA MET A 246 14.98 13.78 6.95
C MET A 246 14.78 15.21 6.49
N ARG A 247 14.99 16.20 7.35
CA ARG A 247 14.99 17.63 6.94
C ARG A 247 16.06 17.94 5.90
N LYS A 248 17.13 17.14 5.86
CA LYS A 248 18.19 17.25 4.84
C LYS A 248 17.81 16.61 3.51
N ARG A 249 16.68 15.90 3.47
CA ARG A 249 16.13 15.20 2.31
C ARG A 249 14.73 15.73 1.96
N PRO A 250 14.59 16.97 1.52
CA PRO A 250 13.28 17.60 1.30
C PRO A 250 12.42 16.88 0.24
N TYR A 251 13.02 16.03 -0.58
CA TYR A 251 12.36 15.28 -1.65
C TYR A 251 12.02 13.83 -1.24
N ALA A 252 12.47 13.35 -0.07
CA ALA A 252 12.25 11.98 0.40
C ALA A 252 10.80 11.69 0.81
N VAL A 253 9.95 12.71 0.93
CA VAL A 253 8.54 12.50 1.24
C VAL A 253 7.87 11.74 0.09
N ASN A 254 7.39 10.55 0.40
CA ASN A 254 6.72 9.70 -0.56
C ASN A 254 5.39 10.35 -1.00
N LYS A 255 5.38 10.93 -2.21
CA LYS A 255 4.23 11.64 -2.76
C LYS A 255 3.01 10.76 -2.94
N ARG A 256 3.21 9.45 -3.21
CA ARG A 256 2.12 8.47 -3.28
C ARG A 256 1.44 8.32 -1.91
N GLN A 257 2.22 8.18 -0.84
CA GLN A 257 1.67 8.07 0.51
C GLN A 257 0.95 9.37 0.91
N LEU A 258 1.53 10.53 0.57
CA LEU A 258 0.92 11.81 0.85
C LEU A 258 -0.39 12.01 0.06
N LEU A 259 -0.41 11.61 -1.21
CA LEU A 259 -1.60 11.64 -2.06
C LEU A 259 -2.71 10.77 -1.46
N SER A 260 -2.37 9.55 -1.06
CA SER A 260 -3.29 8.62 -0.42
C SER A 260 -3.81 9.14 0.92
N ALA A 261 -2.97 9.75 1.76
CA ALA A 261 -3.41 10.36 3.01
C ALA A 261 -4.39 11.53 2.78
N TYR A 262 -4.11 12.41 1.80
CA TYR A 262 -5.02 13.49 1.44
C TYR A 262 -6.34 12.98 0.85
N SER A 263 -6.30 11.94 0.01
CA SER A 263 -7.52 11.28 -0.49
C SER A 263 -8.37 10.74 0.65
N ASN A 264 -7.80 9.94 1.56
CA ASN A 264 -8.52 9.37 2.70
C ASN A 264 -9.11 10.45 3.62
N LEU A 265 -8.42 11.56 3.85
CA LEU A 265 -8.96 12.68 4.61
C LEU A 265 -10.07 13.41 3.86
N ALA A 266 -9.92 13.62 2.55
CA ALA A 266 -10.94 14.27 1.74
C ALA A 266 -12.27 13.50 1.74
N ILE A 267 -12.21 12.15 1.64
CA ILE A 267 -13.40 11.30 1.67
C ILE A 267 -14.00 11.09 3.07
N SER A 268 -13.32 11.53 4.12
CA SER A 268 -13.77 11.43 5.52
C SER A 268 -14.52 12.67 6.00
N ALA A 269 -15.23 13.38 5.13
CA ALA A 269 -15.89 14.66 5.42
C ALA A 269 -16.87 14.59 6.60
N GLU A 270 -17.54 13.46 6.81
CA GLU A 270 -18.46 13.26 7.95
C GLU A 270 -17.71 13.22 9.29
N ALA A 271 -16.44 12.79 9.29
CA ALA A 271 -15.62 12.67 10.48
C ALA A 271 -14.90 13.97 10.84
N ILE A 272 -14.31 14.63 9.83
CA ILE A 272 -13.41 15.78 10.06
C ILE A 272 -14.07 17.13 9.74
N GLY A 273 -15.29 17.12 9.23
CA GLY A 273 -16.03 18.32 8.82
C GLY A 273 -15.73 18.75 7.37
N LYS A 274 -16.73 19.36 6.76
CA LYS A 274 -16.72 19.76 5.33
C LYS A 274 -15.53 20.67 4.96
N ASP A 275 -15.23 21.68 5.77
CA ASP A 275 -14.20 22.66 5.43
C ASP A 275 -12.80 22.04 5.41
N LEU A 276 -12.49 21.20 6.40
CA LEU A 276 -11.23 20.50 6.48
C LEU A 276 -11.08 19.47 5.37
N ALA A 277 -12.13 18.69 5.09
CA ALA A 277 -12.17 17.75 3.96
C ALA A 277 -11.95 18.48 2.62
N THR A 278 -12.59 19.65 2.43
CA THR A 278 -12.39 20.49 1.23
C THR A 278 -10.94 20.97 1.10
N SER A 279 -10.31 21.33 2.23
CA SER A 279 -8.89 21.69 2.23
C SER A 279 -8.01 20.54 1.77
N TYR A 280 -8.25 19.31 2.27
CA TYR A 280 -7.49 18.13 1.86
C TYR A 280 -7.80 17.70 0.44
N TYR A 281 -9.05 17.83 -0.03
CA TYR A 281 -9.40 17.59 -1.42
C TYR A 281 -8.64 18.52 -2.38
N ARG A 282 -8.49 19.81 -2.04
CA ARG A 282 -7.67 20.75 -2.83
C ARG A 282 -6.18 20.33 -2.83
N LYS A 283 -5.64 19.90 -1.69
CA LYS A 283 -4.25 19.41 -1.60
C LYS A 283 -4.07 18.14 -2.45
N PHE A 284 -5.02 17.21 -2.40
CA PHE A 284 -5.05 16.03 -3.25
C PHE A 284 -5.02 16.40 -4.73
N MET A 285 -5.93 17.28 -5.18
CA MET A 285 -6.02 17.71 -6.56
C MET A 285 -4.72 18.39 -7.06
N ASN A 286 -4.15 19.25 -6.24
CA ASN A 286 -2.90 19.94 -6.58
C ASN A 286 -1.73 18.96 -6.68
N LEU A 287 -1.65 18.01 -5.76
CA LEU A 287 -0.59 17.00 -5.74
C LEU A 287 -0.72 16.04 -6.93
N LEU A 288 -1.94 15.54 -7.21
CA LEU A 288 -2.20 14.65 -8.35
C LEU A 288 -1.89 15.33 -9.68
N LYS A 289 -2.26 16.61 -9.83
CA LYS A 289 -1.96 17.40 -11.03
C LYS A 289 -0.45 17.62 -11.22
N ALA A 290 0.27 17.88 -10.13
CA ALA A 290 1.71 18.13 -10.18
C ALA A 290 2.53 16.84 -10.37
N TYR A 291 2.04 15.71 -9.85
CA TYR A 291 2.72 14.42 -9.83
C TYR A 291 1.75 13.27 -10.12
N PRO A 292 1.23 13.16 -11.36
CA PRO A 292 0.25 12.13 -11.73
C PRO A 292 0.81 10.70 -11.54
N GLU A 293 2.12 10.52 -11.68
CA GLU A 293 2.81 9.26 -11.42
C GLU A 293 2.78 8.81 -9.95
N SER A 294 2.33 9.66 -9.05
CA SER A 294 2.18 9.33 -7.63
C SER A 294 0.88 8.59 -7.32
N ALA A 295 -0.03 8.48 -8.29
CA ALA A 295 -1.22 7.65 -8.15
C ALA A 295 -0.84 6.18 -7.94
N SER A 296 -1.58 5.48 -7.07
CA SER A 296 -1.38 4.03 -6.84
C SER A 296 -1.97 3.17 -7.96
N ALA A 297 -2.97 3.72 -8.63
CA ALA A 297 -3.57 3.20 -9.86
C ALA A 297 -3.40 4.23 -11.00
N ALA A 298 -4.23 4.16 -12.05
CA ALA A 298 -4.25 5.21 -13.05
C ALA A 298 -4.67 6.56 -12.40
N PRO A 299 -4.06 7.69 -12.79
CA PRO A 299 -4.40 9.00 -12.23
C PRO A 299 -5.89 9.35 -12.38
N GLU A 300 -6.52 8.93 -13.47
CA GLU A 300 -7.95 9.11 -13.73
C GLU A 300 -8.79 8.33 -12.73
N TYR A 301 -8.40 7.11 -12.40
CA TYR A 301 -9.10 6.31 -11.38
C TYR A 301 -9.02 6.97 -10.00
N GLU A 302 -7.83 7.38 -9.58
CA GLU A 302 -7.62 8.08 -8.31
C GLU A 302 -8.44 9.38 -8.23
N LEU A 303 -8.49 10.13 -9.34
CA LEU A 303 -9.29 11.34 -9.46
C LEU A 303 -10.78 11.03 -9.28
N TYR A 304 -11.31 10.09 -10.06
CA TYR A 304 -12.75 9.79 -10.05
C TYR A 304 -13.16 9.16 -8.73
N TYR A 305 -12.37 8.24 -8.19
CA TYR A 305 -12.62 7.60 -6.89
C TYR A 305 -12.67 8.64 -5.75
N THR A 306 -11.63 9.45 -5.63
CA THR A 306 -11.55 10.44 -4.55
C THR A 306 -12.62 11.50 -4.69
N SER A 307 -12.88 12.00 -5.91
CA SER A 307 -13.88 13.03 -6.16
C SER A 307 -15.30 12.52 -5.87
N SER A 308 -15.65 11.32 -6.35
CA SER A 308 -16.97 10.73 -6.07
C SER A 308 -17.21 10.63 -4.56
N ASN A 309 -16.30 10.02 -3.83
CA ASN A 309 -16.46 9.84 -2.38
C ASN A 309 -16.45 11.17 -1.61
N TYR A 310 -15.62 12.13 -2.01
CA TYR A 310 -15.61 13.46 -1.42
C TYR A 310 -16.94 14.18 -1.61
N TYR A 311 -17.48 14.22 -2.84
CA TYR A 311 -18.75 14.87 -3.12
C TYR A 311 -19.95 14.16 -2.47
N LEU A 312 -19.89 12.83 -2.36
CA LEU A 312 -20.88 12.08 -1.57
C LEU A 312 -20.83 12.50 -0.09
N GLY A 313 -19.64 12.55 0.50
CA GLY A 313 -19.44 12.91 1.90
C GLY A 313 -19.86 14.35 2.25
N ILE A 314 -19.74 15.29 1.32
CA ILE A 314 -20.23 16.67 1.50
C ILE A 314 -21.66 16.89 1.01
N LYS A 315 -22.33 15.82 0.54
CA LYS A 315 -23.72 15.81 0.04
C LYS A 315 -23.95 16.69 -1.20
N ASP A 316 -22.91 16.91 -2.03
CA ASP A 316 -23.05 17.50 -3.36
C ASP A 316 -23.39 16.38 -4.37
N TYR A 317 -24.65 15.94 -4.32
CA TYR A 317 -25.10 14.78 -5.09
C TYR A 317 -25.01 14.96 -6.61
N LYS A 318 -25.10 16.20 -7.14
CA LYS A 318 -24.94 16.45 -8.58
C LYS A 318 -23.53 16.11 -9.04
N LYS A 319 -22.50 16.63 -8.35
CA LYS A 319 -21.12 16.31 -8.65
C LYS A 319 -20.75 14.87 -8.32
N PHE A 320 -21.33 14.31 -7.26
CA PHE A 320 -21.17 12.87 -6.97
C PHE A 320 -21.60 12.02 -8.17
N ILE A 321 -22.78 12.28 -8.76
CA ILE A 321 -23.29 11.53 -9.91
C ILE A 321 -22.32 11.66 -11.09
N GLU A 322 -21.88 12.89 -11.42
CA GLU A 322 -20.94 13.17 -12.52
C GLU A 322 -19.65 12.36 -12.40
N PHE A 323 -18.99 12.40 -11.22
CA PHE A 323 -17.76 11.68 -11.01
C PHE A 323 -17.96 10.17 -10.87
N SER A 324 -19.12 9.73 -10.33
CA SER A 324 -19.47 8.31 -10.28
C SER A 324 -19.68 7.73 -11.67
N ASP A 325 -20.29 8.46 -12.60
CA ASP A 325 -20.42 8.02 -13.99
C ASP A 325 -19.07 7.85 -14.66
N SER A 326 -18.14 8.79 -14.43
CA SER A 326 -16.76 8.70 -14.92
C SER A 326 -16.04 7.49 -14.33
N LEU A 327 -16.16 7.25 -13.02
CA LEU A 327 -15.56 6.11 -12.34
C LEU A 327 -16.14 4.77 -12.81
N ILE A 328 -17.46 4.67 -12.96
CA ILE A 328 -18.15 3.48 -13.45
C ILE A 328 -17.68 3.16 -14.88
N ASN A 329 -17.62 4.16 -15.75
CA ASN A 329 -17.19 3.97 -17.14
C ASN A 329 -15.71 3.55 -17.21
N PHE A 330 -14.84 4.12 -16.38
CA PHE A 330 -13.46 3.70 -16.28
C PHE A 330 -13.32 2.27 -15.76
N SER A 331 -14.08 1.92 -14.71
CA SER A 331 -14.01 0.61 -14.05
C SER A 331 -14.56 -0.52 -14.91
N LYS A 332 -15.52 -0.25 -15.81
CA LYS A 332 -16.01 -1.25 -16.78
C LYS A 332 -14.94 -1.75 -17.73
N GLN A 333 -13.88 -0.97 -17.96
CA GLN A 333 -12.76 -1.33 -18.85
C GLN A 333 -11.72 -2.21 -18.15
N ILE A 334 -11.73 -2.27 -16.81
CA ILE A 334 -10.73 -2.97 -16.00
C ILE A 334 -11.42 -4.02 -15.13
N PRO A 335 -11.23 -5.33 -15.40
CA PRO A 335 -11.92 -6.42 -14.68
C PRO A 335 -11.79 -6.36 -13.15
N LEU A 336 -10.66 -5.87 -12.65
CA LEU A 336 -10.34 -5.79 -11.21
C LEU A 336 -11.32 -4.88 -10.42
N TYR A 337 -12.00 -3.93 -11.08
CA TYR A 337 -12.82 -2.91 -10.41
C TYR A 337 -14.34 -3.13 -10.55
N LYS A 338 -14.78 -4.28 -11.04
CA LYS A 338 -16.21 -4.56 -11.29
C LYS A 338 -17.07 -4.44 -10.03
N GLU A 339 -16.59 -4.85 -8.88
CA GLU A 339 -17.33 -4.78 -7.61
C GLU A 339 -17.58 -3.35 -7.17
N HIS A 340 -16.64 -2.45 -7.42
CA HIS A 340 -16.81 -1.02 -7.16
C HIS A 340 -17.99 -0.44 -7.96
N VAL A 341 -18.22 -0.91 -9.20
CA VAL A 341 -19.33 -0.46 -10.03
C VAL A 341 -20.65 -0.63 -9.31
N ILE A 342 -20.91 -1.80 -8.71
CA ILE A 342 -22.17 -2.11 -8.02
C ILE A 342 -22.41 -1.16 -6.85
N ALA A 343 -21.39 -0.91 -6.04
CA ALA A 343 -21.49 0.01 -4.89
C ALA A 343 -21.81 1.45 -5.34
N TYR A 344 -21.16 1.93 -6.42
CA TYR A 344 -21.43 3.27 -6.94
C TYR A 344 -22.78 3.41 -7.62
N VAL A 345 -23.26 2.38 -8.33
CA VAL A 345 -24.63 2.38 -8.90
C VAL A 345 -25.66 2.45 -7.78
N SER A 346 -25.49 1.70 -6.69
CA SER A 346 -26.37 1.77 -5.52
C SER A 346 -26.37 3.17 -4.87
N ALA A 347 -25.19 3.73 -4.63
CA ALA A 347 -25.06 5.07 -4.04
C ALA A 347 -25.64 6.17 -4.96
N LYS A 348 -25.53 5.98 -6.29
CA LYS A 348 -26.09 6.90 -7.29
C LYS A 348 -27.62 6.89 -7.29
N ALA A 349 -28.26 5.71 -7.11
CA ALA A 349 -29.71 5.63 -6.94
C ALA A 349 -30.19 6.43 -5.72
N ALA A 350 -29.50 6.30 -4.57
CA ALA A 350 -29.79 7.08 -3.37
C ALA A 350 -29.55 8.59 -3.55
N ALA A 351 -28.54 8.98 -4.34
CA ALA A 351 -28.26 10.38 -4.66
C ALA A 351 -29.37 10.99 -5.53
N TYR A 352 -29.87 10.28 -6.53
CA TYR A 352 -31.02 10.71 -7.34
C TYR A 352 -32.30 10.88 -6.50
N ASP A 353 -32.55 9.93 -5.58
CA ASP A 353 -33.69 10.05 -4.65
C ASP A 353 -33.55 11.30 -3.77
N SER A 354 -32.37 11.57 -3.24
CA SER A 354 -32.08 12.79 -2.47
C SER A 354 -32.29 14.08 -3.25
N LEU A 355 -32.10 14.04 -4.57
CA LEU A 355 -32.37 15.15 -5.49
C LEU A 355 -33.83 15.21 -5.98
N ARG A 356 -34.70 14.30 -5.51
CA ARG A 356 -36.08 14.12 -5.95
C ARG A 356 -36.22 13.79 -7.45
N MET A 357 -35.21 13.22 -8.03
CA MET A 357 -35.16 12.70 -9.40
C MET A 357 -35.63 11.24 -9.39
N TYR A 358 -36.93 11.03 -9.09
CA TYR A 358 -37.45 9.70 -8.78
C TYR A 358 -37.41 8.72 -9.95
N LYS A 359 -37.52 9.23 -11.18
CA LYS A 359 -37.42 8.40 -12.38
C LYS A 359 -36.01 7.84 -12.53
N GLU A 360 -35.00 8.69 -12.43
CA GLU A 360 -33.60 8.33 -12.52
C GLU A 360 -33.16 7.42 -11.33
N ALA A 361 -33.68 7.67 -10.13
CA ALA A 361 -33.49 6.82 -8.97
C ALA A 361 -34.03 5.41 -9.22
N TYR A 362 -35.26 5.29 -9.76
CA TYR A 362 -35.89 4.01 -10.09
C TYR A 362 -35.11 3.24 -11.16
N GLU A 363 -34.74 3.88 -12.26
CA GLU A 363 -34.01 3.25 -13.36
C GLU A 363 -32.61 2.77 -12.87
N THR A 364 -31.91 3.59 -12.07
CA THR A 364 -30.61 3.23 -11.49
C THR A 364 -30.72 2.09 -10.45
N SER A 365 -31.80 2.06 -9.65
CA SER A 365 -32.07 0.95 -8.73
C SER A 365 -32.33 -0.36 -9.47
N LYS A 366 -32.99 -0.30 -10.62
CA LYS A 366 -33.20 -1.46 -11.49
C LYS A 366 -31.89 -1.96 -12.09
N GLU A 367 -31.01 -1.04 -12.56
CA GLU A 367 -29.65 -1.39 -13.00
C GLU A 367 -28.87 -2.08 -11.88
N TYR A 368 -28.91 -1.52 -10.66
CA TYR A 368 -28.27 -2.11 -9.48
C TYR A 368 -28.75 -3.55 -9.22
N ALA A 369 -30.06 -3.81 -9.26
CA ALA A 369 -30.62 -5.14 -9.04
C ALA A 369 -30.10 -6.15 -10.07
N VAL A 370 -30.02 -5.77 -11.34
CA VAL A 370 -29.49 -6.64 -12.42
C VAL A 370 -28.01 -6.93 -12.22
N LEU A 371 -27.21 -5.92 -11.85
CA LEU A 371 -25.78 -6.10 -11.58
C LEU A 371 -25.53 -7.01 -10.36
N LEU A 372 -26.32 -6.83 -9.30
CA LEU A 372 -26.24 -7.65 -8.09
C LEU A 372 -26.60 -9.12 -8.37
N ASP A 373 -27.66 -9.38 -9.13
CA ASP A 373 -28.05 -10.73 -9.53
C ASP A 373 -26.98 -11.39 -10.40
N THR A 374 -26.38 -10.64 -11.31
CA THR A 374 -25.28 -11.12 -12.16
C THR A 374 -24.07 -11.52 -11.31
N LEU A 375 -23.70 -10.71 -10.33
CA LEU A 375 -22.59 -11.02 -9.41
C LEU A 375 -22.90 -12.30 -8.61
N ARG A 376 -24.07 -12.39 -7.99
CA ARG A 376 -24.52 -13.57 -7.23
C ARG A 376 -24.48 -14.85 -8.06
N MET A 377 -24.91 -14.78 -9.32
CA MET A 377 -24.86 -15.93 -10.21
C MET A 377 -23.42 -16.35 -10.55
N GLN A 378 -22.50 -15.38 -10.71
CA GLN A 378 -21.09 -15.67 -10.95
C GLN A 378 -20.45 -16.33 -9.71
N GLU A 379 -20.74 -15.83 -8.52
CA GLU A 379 -20.29 -16.41 -7.25
C GLU A 379 -20.79 -17.85 -7.06
N LEU A 380 -22.07 -18.09 -7.33
CA LEU A 380 -22.63 -19.44 -7.24
C LEU A 380 -21.98 -20.41 -8.21
N ARG A 381 -21.71 -19.97 -9.46
CA ARG A 381 -20.99 -20.79 -10.44
C ARG A 381 -19.58 -21.13 -9.95
N LYS A 382 -18.84 -20.12 -9.47
CA LYS A 382 -17.47 -20.33 -8.92
C LYS A 382 -17.48 -21.29 -7.73
N LYS A 383 -18.45 -21.17 -6.83
CA LYS A 383 -18.63 -22.13 -5.72
C LYS A 383 -18.93 -23.55 -6.20
N MET A 384 -19.77 -23.70 -7.22
CA MET A 384 -20.06 -25.01 -7.80
C MET A 384 -18.82 -25.63 -8.43
N GLU A 385 -18.06 -24.85 -9.22
CA GLU A 385 -16.81 -25.30 -9.83
C GLU A 385 -15.79 -25.74 -8.76
N ASN A 386 -15.64 -24.98 -7.68
CA ASN A 386 -14.75 -25.34 -6.57
C ASN A 386 -15.20 -26.63 -5.88
N LEU A 387 -16.50 -26.82 -5.64
CA LEU A 387 -17.04 -28.04 -5.06
C LEU A 387 -16.84 -29.28 -5.97
N GLU A 388 -16.96 -29.09 -7.28
CA GLU A 388 -16.67 -30.16 -8.26
C GLU A 388 -15.19 -30.55 -8.23
N ILE A 389 -14.28 -29.56 -8.16
CA ILE A 389 -12.84 -29.80 -8.04
C ILE A 389 -12.50 -30.52 -6.72
N GLU A 390 -13.08 -30.10 -5.61
CA GLU A 390 -12.90 -30.73 -4.30
C GLU A 390 -13.41 -32.17 -4.29
N LYS A 391 -14.58 -32.41 -4.88
CA LYS A 391 -15.17 -33.75 -5.01
C LYS A 391 -14.27 -34.65 -5.87
N GLY A 392 -13.82 -34.18 -7.03
CA GLY A 392 -12.89 -34.92 -7.89
C GLY A 392 -11.56 -35.24 -7.20
N ALA A 393 -11.01 -34.29 -6.42
CA ALA A 393 -9.80 -34.50 -5.65
C ALA A 393 -9.99 -35.57 -4.56
N ASN A 394 -11.14 -35.58 -3.86
CA ASN A 394 -11.47 -36.57 -2.87
C ASN A 394 -11.67 -37.98 -3.46
N GLU A 395 -12.31 -38.06 -4.63
CA GLU A 395 -12.47 -39.34 -5.36
C GLU A 395 -11.10 -39.90 -5.78
N LEU A 396 -10.18 -39.08 -6.29
CA LEU A 396 -8.80 -39.49 -6.62
C LEU A 396 -8.01 -39.98 -5.38
N VAL A 397 -8.19 -39.33 -4.22
CA VAL A 397 -7.54 -39.76 -2.97
C VAL A 397 -8.08 -41.10 -2.50
N ILE A 398 -9.38 -41.36 -2.64
CA ILE A 398 -10.00 -42.62 -2.31
C ILE A 398 -9.51 -43.73 -3.23
N GLU A 399 -9.48 -43.47 -4.53
CA GLU A 399 -8.97 -44.41 -5.53
C GLU A 399 -7.51 -44.79 -5.29
N LYS A 400 -6.65 -43.79 -5.04
CA LYS A 400 -5.23 -44.01 -4.70
C LYS A 400 -5.07 -44.91 -3.46
N ARG A 401 -5.83 -44.66 -2.40
CA ARG A 401 -5.81 -45.48 -1.18
C ARG A 401 -6.27 -46.91 -1.44
N SER A 402 -7.28 -47.10 -2.29
CA SER A 402 -7.75 -48.42 -2.72
C SER A 402 -6.65 -49.18 -3.42
N LEU A 403 -5.98 -48.57 -4.40
CA LEU A 403 -4.85 -49.16 -5.14
C LEU A 403 -3.66 -49.49 -4.22
N GLU A 404 -3.34 -48.62 -3.27
CA GLU A 404 -2.28 -48.91 -2.27
C GLU A 404 -2.61 -50.12 -1.39
N LEU A 405 -3.86 -50.28 -1.00
CA LEU A 405 -4.32 -51.46 -0.23
C LEU A 405 -4.26 -52.74 -1.06
N GLU A 406 -4.65 -52.69 -2.33
CA GLU A 406 -4.54 -53.86 -3.24
C GLU A 406 -3.09 -54.24 -3.45
N LEU A 407 -2.20 -53.28 -3.64
CA LEU A 407 -0.76 -53.50 -3.75
C LEU A 407 -0.16 -54.15 -2.52
N GLN A 408 -0.60 -53.72 -1.32
CA GLN A 408 -0.17 -54.33 -0.06
C GLN A 408 -0.70 -55.78 0.12
N LYS A 409 -1.93 -56.05 -0.30
CA LYS A 409 -2.49 -57.43 -0.29
C LYS A 409 -1.72 -58.34 -1.24
N SER A 410 -1.50 -57.89 -2.48
CA SER A 410 -0.71 -58.63 -3.48
C SER A 410 0.72 -58.93 -3.01
N LYS A 411 1.37 -57.97 -2.37
CA LYS A 411 2.69 -58.20 -1.75
C LYS A 411 2.66 -59.24 -0.64
N LYS A 412 1.66 -59.22 0.24
CA LYS A 412 1.50 -60.24 1.31
C LYS A 412 1.21 -61.64 0.77
N GLU A 413 0.38 -61.76 -0.25
CA GLU A 413 0.11 -63.01 -0.93
C GLU A 413 1.35 -63.58 -1.61
N ASN A 414 2.15 -62.78 -2.31
CA ASN A 414 3.41 -63.17 -2.89
C ASN A 414 4.44 -63.65 -1.85
N TYR A 415 4.48 -63.05 -0.66
CA TYR A 415 5.35 -63.52 0.43
C TYR A 415 4.91 -64.87 1.00
N LEU A 416 3.61 -65.16 0.97
CA LEU A 416 3.07 -66.47 1.42
C LEU A 416 3.33 -67.59 0.41
N TYR A 417 3.55 -67.29 -0.86
CA TYR A 417 3.91 -68.27 -1.91
C TYR A 417 5.41 -68.58 -1.99
N ILE A 418 6.26 -67.82 -1.36
CA ILE A 418 7.72 -67.93 -1.37
C ILE A 418 8.26 -68.56 -0.06
N SER A 419 7.43 -68.66 0.98
CA SER A 419 7.74 -69.29 2.26
C SER A 419 7.19 -70.71 2.32
#